data_93f49cc05d048c780872e9fff3d91c2a
#
_entry.id   93f49cc05d048c780872e9fff3d91c2a
#
_cell.length_a   1.000
_cell.length_b   1.000
_cell.length_c   1.000
_cell.angle_alpha   90.00
_cell.angle_beta   90.00
_cell.angle_gamma   90.00
#
_symmetry.space_group_name_H-M   'P 1'
#
loop_
_entity.id
_entity.type
_entity.pdbx_description
1 polymer ?
#
loop_
_entity_poly.entity_id
_entity_poly.type
_entity_poly.pdbx_seq_one_letter_code
_entity_poly.pdbx_strand_id
1 'polypeptide(L)'
;LGDVYKRQGNVNVMRQALECAHKGWGESIIIGVAGAGQEIKTRPFQLVTGRSWKGTAFGGARGRTDVPKIVEWYLQGKIDIDPMITHNLKLEDINRGFDLMHAGESIRSVVVF
;
A
#
# COMPACT_ATOMS: atom_id res chain seq x y z
N LEU A 1 2.38 6.33 -13.58
CA LEU A 1 3.44 7.01 -12.81
C LEU A 1 2.89 7.96 -11.76
N GLY A 2 1.99 7.60 -10.94
CA GLY A 2 1.45 8.40 -9.86
C GLY A 2 1.26 7.60 -8.57
N ASP A 3 1.94 6.46 -8.45
CA ASP A 3 1.57 5.43 -7.48
C ASP A 3 2.03 5.63 -6.05
N VAL A 4 3.06 6.43 -5.80
CA VAL A 4 3.63 6.56 -4.45
C VAL A 4 2.69 7.33 -3.51
N TYR A 5 2.00 8.34 -3.98
CA TYR A 5 1.03 9.11 -3.19
C TYR A 5 -0.34 8.44 -3.03
N LYS A 6 -0.65 7.43 -3.81
CA LYS A 6 -1.99 6.87 -3.95
C LYS A 6 -2.27 5.69 -3.01
N ARG A 7 -1.27 5.17 -2.32
CA ARG A 7 -1.39 4.05 -1.37
C ARG A 7 -1.76 4.47 0.05
N GLN A 8 -1.85 5.78 0.32
CA GLN A 8 -2.11 6.34 1.65
C GLN A 8 -3.60 6.43 2.02
N GLY A 9 -4.46 5.62 1.41
CA GLY A 9 -5.86 5.57 1.79
C GLY A 9 -6.73 6.70 1.26
N ASN A 10 -6.36 7.34 0.14
CA ASN A 10 -7.16 8.38 -0.47
C ASN A 10 -8.38 7.80 -1.19
N VAL A 11 -9.57 8.07 -0.66
CA VAL A 11 -10.86 7.55 -1.17
C VAL A 11 -11.17 8.00 -2.60
N ASN A 12 -10.73 9.20 -3.02
CA ASN A 12 -10.94 9.67 -4.39
C ASN A 12 -10.12 8.84 -5.38
N VAL A 13 -8.92 8.45 -5.00
CA VAL A 13 -8.05 7.60 -5.82
C VAL A 13 -8.59 6.18 -5.89
N MET A 14 -9.13 5.65 -4.80
CA MET A 14 -9.79 4.34 -4.81
C MET A 14 -10.95 4.32 -5.81
N ARG A 15 -11.73 5.40 -5.86
CA ARG A 15 -12.78 5.59 -6.87
C ARG A 15 -12.23 5.67 -8.29
N GLN A 16 -11.21 6.51 -8.52
CA GLN A 16 -10.57 6.64 -9.83
C GLN A 16 -9.98 5.32 -10.33
N ALA A 17 -9.39 4.53 -9.44
CA ALA A 17 -8.84 3.21 -9.76
C ALA A 17 -9.93 2.25 -10.28
N LEU A 18 -11.12 2.27 -9.68
CA LEU A 18 -12.25 1.50 -10.21
C LEU A 18 -12.71 2.05 -11.58
N GLU A 19 -12.87 3.38 -11.68
CA GLU A 19 -13.43 4.01 -12.88
C GLU A 19 -12.51 3.86 -14.10
N CYS A 20 -11.20 3.74 -13.92
CA CYS A 20 -10.23 3.48 -14.99
C CYS A 20 -10.04 1.98 -15.29
N ALA A 21 -10.57 1.08 -14.46
CA ALA A 21 -10.51 -0.35 -14.74
C ALA A 21 -11.33 -0.73 -15.97
N HIS A 22 -10.93 -1.80 -16.66
CA HIS A 22 -11.58 -2.21 -17.89
C HIS A 22 -13.05 -2.60 -17.65
N LYS A 23 -13.95 -2.11 -18.51
CA LYS A 23 -15.36 -2.48 -18.52
C LYS A 23 -15.49 -3.97 -18.84
N GLY A 24 -16.34 -4.67 -18.10
CA GLY A 24 -16.65 -6.09 -18.34
C GLY A 24 -15.94 -7.05 -17.37
N TRP A 25 -14.65 -6.76 -17.00
CA TRP A 25 -13.86 -7.70 -16.17
C TRP A 25 -12.73 -7.03 -15.38
N GLY A 26 -12.57 -5.71 -15.47
CA GLY A 26 -11.50 -5.01 -14.78
C GLY A 26 -11.64 -5.05 -13.26
N GLU A 27 -10.54 -5.28 -12.58
CA GLU A 27 -10.47 -5.32 -11.12
C GLU A 27 -9.69 -4.13 -10.57
N SER A 28 -10.18 -3.55 -9.50
CA SER A 28 -9.48 -2.54 -8.71
C SER A 28 -9.25 -3.09 -7.30
N ILE A 29 -8.00 -3.15 -6.88
CA ILE A 29 -7.63 -3.70 -5.57
C ILE A 29 -7.28 -2.56 -4.62
N ILE A 30 -8.01 -2.48 -3.51
CA ILE A 30 -7.77 -1.49 -2.46
C ILE A 30 -6.75 -2.07 -1.48
N ILE A 31 -5.61 -1.39 -1.36
CA ILE A 31 -4.50 -1.79 -0.49
C ILE A 31 -4.31 -0.77 0.65
N GLY A 32 -4.54 0.51 0.37
CA GLY A 32 -4.36 1.59 1.34
C GLY A 32 -5.48 1.62 2.37
N VAL A 33 -5.17 2.05 3.58
CA VAL A 33 -6.14 2.23 4.66
C VAL A 33 -6.60 3.68 4.68
N ALA A 34 -7.88 3.90 4.46
CA ALA A 34 -8.49 5.22 4.59
C ALA A 34 -8.66 5.59 6.07
N GLY A 35 -8.74 6.89 6.36
CA GLY A 35 -9.03 7.37 7.70
C GLY A 35 -10.40 6.88 8.21
N ALA A 36 -10.53 6.74 9.52
CA ALA A 36 -11.78 6.31 10.14
C ALA A 36 -12.94 7.22 9.70
N GLY A 37 -14.07 6.62 9.33
CA GLY A 37 -15.26 7.34 8.87
C GLY A 37 -15.21 7.80 7.41
N GLN A 38 -14.14 7.59 6.68
CA GLN A 38 -14.10 7.87 5.25
C GLN A 38 -14.78 6.75 4.46
N GLU A 39 -15.54 7.13 3.43
CA GLU A 39 -16.28 6.21 2.57
C GLU A 39 -15.84 6.37 1.12
N ILE A 40 -15.75 5.24 0.41
CA ILE A 40 -15.61 5.24 -1.05
C ILE A 40 -16.99 5.23 -1.70
N LYS A 41 -17.18 6.06 -2.73
CA LYS A 41 -18.46 6.18 -3.46
C LYS A 41 -18.21 6.09 -4.96
N THR A 42 -19.05 5.35 -5.65
CA THR A 42 -19.04 5.28 -7.11
C THR A 42 -20.48 5.18 -7.64
N ARG A 43 -20.64 5.40 -8.94
CA ARG A 43 -21.92 5.16 -9.60
C ARG A 43 -22.17 3.66 -9.71
N PRO A 44 -23.36 3.14 -9.37
CA PRO A 44 -23.69 1.71 -9.47
C PRO A 44 -23.39 1.12 -10.86
N PHE A 45 -23.53 1.94 -11.91
CA PHE A 45 -23.26 1.54 -13.29
C PHE A 45 -21.81 1.05 -13.50
N GLN A 46 -20.85 1.53 -12.72
CA GLN A 46 -19.46 1.07 -12.79
C GLN A 46 -19.36 -0.42 -12.43
N LEU A 47 -20.13 -0.86 -11.46
CA LEU A 47 -20.14 -2.26 -11.01
C LEU A 47 -21.04 -3.14 -11.88
N VAL A 48 -22.21 -2.65 -12.26
CA VAL A 48 -23.15 -3.36 -13.16
C VAL A 48 -22.50 -3.68 -14.51
N THR A 49 -21.57 -2.85 -14.96
CA THR A 49 -20.82 -3.07 -16.19
C THR A 49 -19.60 -4.00 -16.04
N GLY A 50 -19.53 -4.75 -14.92
CA GLY A 50 -18.57 -5.83 -14.73
C GLY A 50 -17.23 -5.45 -14.11
N ARG A 51 -17.07 -4.23 -13.62
CA ARG A 51 -15.91 -3.86 -12.81
C ARG A 51 -16.06 -4.39 -11.40
N SER A 52 -14.95 -4.70 -10.76
CA SER A 52 -14.93 -5.19 -9.38
C SER A 52 -14.02 -4.35 -8.49
N TRP A 53 -14.50 -4.03 -7.28
CA TRP A 53 -13.63 -3.63 -6.17
C TRP A 53 -13.33 -4.86 -5.32
N LYS A 54 -12.06 -5.04 -5.02
CA LYS A 54 -11.58 -6.07 -4.10
C LYS A 54 -10.72 -5.45 -3.00
N GLY A 55 -10.85 -5.99 -1.81
CA GLY A 55 -9.93 -5.71 -0.71
C GLY A 55 -9.01 -6.88 -0.47
N THR A 56 -7.97 -6.64 0.33
CA THR A 56 -7.06 -7.68 0.78
C THR A 56 -6.53 -7.35 2.18
N ALA A 57 -6.58 -8.30 3.07
CA ALA A 57 -5.96 -8.18 4.39
C ALA A 57 -4.54 -8.73 4.30
N PHE A 58 -3.54 -7.89 4.58
CA PHE A 58 -2.11 -8.25 4.48
C PHE A 58 -1.73 -8.91 3.15
N GLY A 59 -2.29 -8.45 2.03
CA GLY A 59 -2.04 -9.05 0.71
C GLY A 59 -2.56 -10.49 0.56
N GLY A 60 -3.48 -10.95 1.43
CA GLY A 60 -3.92 -12.34 1.50
C GLY A 60 -2.89 -13.30 2.10
N ALA A 61 -1.83 -12.76 2.72
CA ALA A 61 -0.75 -13.56 3.25
C ALA A 61 -1.17 -14.37 4.50
N ARG A 62 -0.63 -15.57 4.60
CA ARG A 62 -0.65 -16.41 5.80
C ARG A 62 0.59 -16.09 6.63
N GLY A 63 0.51 -15.11 7.53
CA GLY A 63 1.66 -14.52 8.21
C GLY A 63 2.64 -15.53 8.81
N ARG A 64 2.16 -16.59 9.45
CA ARG A 64 3.01 -17.63 10.05
C ARG A 64 3.80 -18.46 9.03
N THR A 65 3.33 -18.55 7.80
CA THR A 65 3.96 -19.33 6.73
C THR A 65 4.74 -18.43 5.76
N ASP A 66 4.11 -17.30 5.38
CA ASP A 66 4.64 -16.49 4.28
C ASP A 66 5.74 -15.53 4.76
N VAL A 67 5.69 -15.03 6.01
CA VAL A 67 6.75 -14.17 6.54
C VAL A 67 8.08 -14.90 6.65
N PRO A 68 8.17 -16.10 7.25
CA PRO A 68 9.41 -16.87 7.24
C PRO A 68 9.94 -17.15 5.84
N LYS A 69 9.05 -17.46 4.89
CA LYS A 69 9.41 -17.70 3.49
C LYS A 69 9.98 -16.46 2.80
N ILE A 70 9.41 -15.28 3.07
CA ILE A 70 9.93 -14.02 2.54
C ILE A 70 11.31 -13.72 3.13
N VAL A 71 11.49 -13.95 4.44
CA VAL A 71 12.80 -13.81 5.10
C VAL A 71 13.82 -14.76 4.47
N GLU A 72 13.45 -16.01 4.23
CA GLU A 72 14.33 -16.98 3.56
C GLU A 72 14.71 -16.52 2.14
N TRP A 73 13.78 -15.98 1.36
CA TRP A 73 14.06 -15.42 0.05
C TRP A 73 15.04 -14.26 0.11
N TYR A 74 14.91 -13.39 1.10
CA TYR A 74 15.84 -12.30 1.34
C TYR A 74 17.24 -12.83 1.67
N LEU A 75 17.36 -13.77 2.61
CA LEU A 75 18.63 -14.38 3.00
C LEU A 75 19.30 -15.15 1.84
N GLN A 76 18.53 -15.69 0.91
CA GLN A 76 19.00 -16.36 -0.29
C GLN A 76 19.32 -15.39 -1.44
N GLY A 77 19.15 -14.08 -1.26
CA GLY A 77 19.36 -13.07 -2.28
C GLY A 77 18.35 -13.12 -3.44
N LYS A 78 17.19 -13.79 -3.25
CA LYS A 78 16.13 -13.86 -4.26
C LYS A 78 15.29 -12.60 -4.36
N ILE A 79 15.23 -11.84 -3.28
CA ILE A 79 14.57 -10.54 -3.20
C ILE A 79 15.51 -9.56 -2.52
N ASP A 80 15.50 -8.32 -2.97
CA ASP A 80 16.27 -7.22 -2.39
C ASP A 80 15.30 -6.25 -1.70
N ILE A 81 15.43 -6.11 -0.39
CA ILE A 81 14.59 -5.25 0.44
C ILE A 81 15.38 -4.04 0.94
N ASP A 82 16.70 -4.13 1.00
CA ASP A 82 17.56 -3.08 1.56
C ASP A 82 17.37 -1.71 0.88
N PRO A 83 17.18 -1.61 -0.45
CA PRO A 83 16.92 -0.32 -1.10
C PRO A 83 15.62 0.35 -0.66
N MET A 84 14.71 -0.38 -0.02
CA MET A 84 13.47 0.20 0.53
C MET A 84 13.72 0.97 1.82
N ILE A 85 14.85 0.72 2.51
CA ILE A 85 15.26 1.45 3.71
C ILE A 85 15.93 2.74 3.27
N THR A 86 15.15 3.81 3.20
CA THR A 86 15.63 5.11 2.72
C THR A 86 16.29 5.94 3.81
N HIS A 87 15.95 5.71 5.07
CA HIS A 87 16.46 6.47 6.21
C HIS A 87 16.73 5.57 7.41
N ASN A 88 17.94 5.67 7.95
CA ASN A 88 18.31 5.11 9.24
C ASN A 88 18.36 6.26 10.26
N LEU A 89 17.59 6.15 11.32
CA LEU A 89 17.39 7.18 12.33
C LEU A 89 17.81 6.65 13.70
N LYS A 90 18.20 7.56 14.58
CA LYS A 90 18.30 7.27 16.01
C LYS A 90 16.95 7.47 16.68
N LEU A 91 16.79 6.97 17.91
CA LEU A 91 15.53 7.12 18.65
C LEU A 91 15.16 8.60 18.86
N GLU A 92 16.15 9.46 19.09
CA GLU A 92 15.94 10.89 19.27
C GLU A 92 15.32 11.57 18.03
N ASP A 93 15.55 11.00 16.84
CA ASP A 93 15.06 11.52 15.55
C ASP A 93 13.71 10.93 15.13
N ILE A 94 13.00 10.21 16.00
CA ILE A 94 11.76 9.52 15.65
C ILE A 94 10.69 10.46 15.07
N ASN A 95 10.58 11.68 15.59
CA ASN A 95 9.63 12.68 15.08
C ASN A 95 9.97 13.09 13.65
N ARG A 96 11.26 13.23 13.32
CA ARG A 96 11.72 13.47 11.95
C ARG A 96 11.31 12.32 11.02
N GLY A 97 11.31 11.08 11.51
CA GLY A 97 10.82 9.93 10.73
C GLY A 97 9.36 10.06 10.35
N PHE A 98 8.51 10.55 11.25
CA PHE A 98 7.12 10.85 10.95
C PHE A 98 6.95 12.00 9.98
N ASP A 99 7.75 13.06 10.10
CA ASP A 99 7.74 14.20 9.18
C ASP A 99 8.10 13.77 7.76
N LEU A 100 9.15 12.96 7.59
CA LEU A 100 9.55 12.37 6.31
C LEU A 100 8.45 11.50 5.69
N MET A 101 7.76 10.72 6.53
CA MET A 101 6.63 9.91 6.10
C MET A 101 5.45 10.77 5.60
N HIS A 102 5.11 11.84 6.33
CA HIS A 102 4.05 12.77 5.93
C HIS A 102 4.41 13.54 4.66
N ALA A 103 5.67 13.93 4.51
CA ALA A 103 6.18 14.59 3.29
C ALA A 103 6.26 13.64 2.08
N GLY A 104 6.13 12.32 2.28
CA GLY A 104 6.28 11.32 1.22
C GLY A 104 7.73 11.13 0.75
N GLU A 105 8.70 11.55 1.55
CA GLU A 105 10.14 11.48 1.25
C GLU A 105 10.77 10.15 1.71
N SER A 106 10.05 9.36 2.50
CA SER A 106 10.52 8.07 3.00
C SER A 106 9.68 6.93 2.48
N ILE A 107 10.32 5.90 1.93
CA ILE A 107 9.70 4.60 1.68
C ILE A 107 9.63 3.83 2.99
N ARG A 108 10.78 3.72 3.66
CA ARG A 108 10.90 3.09 4.99
C ARG A 108 11.97 3.80 5.79
N SER A 109 11.59 4.33 6.96
CA SER A 109 12.52 4.79 7.99
C SER A 109 12.68 3.71 9.06
N VAL A 110 13.92 3.41 9.43
CA VAL A 110 14.25 2.42 10.47
C VAL A 110 14.94 3.13 11.61
N VAL A 111 14.49 2.88 12.83
CA VAL A 111 15.17 3.35 14.05
C VAL A 111 16.13 2.27 14.51
N VAL A 112 17.39 2.64 14.67
CA VAL A 112 18.47 1.75 15.14
C VAL A 112 18.81 2.15 16.57
N PHE A 113 18.87 1.17 17.48
CA PHE A 113 19.20 1.34 18.89
C PHE A 113 20.68 1.04 19.15
#